data_0d4909b13cd0d6697f7ffbba7022bb5b
#
_entry.id   0d4909b13cd0d6697f7ffbba7022bb5b
#
_cell.length_a   1.000
_cell.length_b   1.000
_cell.length_c   1.000
_cell.angle_alpha   90.00
_cell.angle_beta   90.00
_cell.angle_gamma   90.00
#
_symmetry.space_group_name_H-M   'P 1'
#
loop_
_entity.id
_entity.type
_entity.pdbx_description
1 polymer ?
#
loop_
_entity_poly.entity_id
_entity_poly.type
_entity_poly.pdbx_seq_one_letter_code
_entity_poly.pdbx_strand_id
1 'polypeptide(L)'
;IMGFQDALYKIRVPYESEEAVAFADKSMEYVSYFAIQSSMELAKERGAYESFKGSLWSQGILPIDSLKKLKEIRGKYLDVNLDESLKWNELRDDIKKYGMRNSNTLAIAPTATISNICGVSQSIEPTYQNLYVKSNLSGEFTVINHTIIL
;
A
#
# COMPACT_ATOMS: atom_id res chain seq x y z
N ILE A 1 -3.38 2.15 4.06
CA ILE A 1 -2.17 1.54 4.69
C ILE A 1 -1.80 2.38 5.90
N MET A 2 -1.42 1.74 7.02
CA MET A 2 -0.94 2.37 8.26
C MET A 2 -0.12 1.34 9.05
N GLY A 3 0.68 1.80 10.04
CA GLY A 3 1.47 0.92 10.90
C GLY A 3 2.78 0.43 10.29
N PHE A 4 3.27 1.07 9.23
CA PHE A 4 4.53 0.66 8.60
C PHE A 4 5.72 0.79 9.55
N GLN A 5 5.82 1.91 10.29
CA GLN A 5 6.88 2.10 11.25
C GLN A 5 6.83 1.07 12.40
N ASP A 6 5.63 0.70 12.87
CA ASP A 6 5.49 -0.35 13.89
C ASP A 6 5.95 -1.72 13.37
N ALA A 7 5.69 -2.02 12.09
CA ALA A 7 6.20 -3.23 11.47
C ALA A 7 7.73 -3.24 11.45
N LEU A 8 8.36 -2.12 11.06
CA LEU A 8 9.83 -2.00 11.09
C LEU A 8 10.41 -2.16 12.49
N TYR A 9 9.79 -1.59 13.52
CA TYR A 9 10.22 -1.80 14.91
C TYR A 9 10.15 -3.28 15.31
N LYS A 10 9.07 -3.97 14.98
CA LYS A 10 8.91 -5.40 15.30
C LYS A 10 9.96 -6.29 14.65
N ILE A 11 10.36 -5.97 13.43
CA ILE A 11 11.43 -6.71 12.73
C ILE A 11 12.83 -6.13 13.00
N ARG A 12 12.92 -5.07 13.82
CA ARG A 12 14.17 -4.38 14.22
C ARG A 12 14.96 -3.83 13.04
N VAL A 13 14.27 -3.30 12.05
CA VAL A 13 14.87 -2.70 10.86
C VAL A 13 14.81 -1.18 10.99
N PRO A 14 15.94 -0.45 10.85
CA PRO A 14 15.94 1.00 10.82
C PRO A 14 15.15 1.54 9.64
N TYR A 15 14.36 2.58 9.85
CA TYR A 15 13.56 3.20 8.79
C TYR A 15 14.42 3.68 7.61
N GLU A 16 15.58 4.24 7.89
CA GLU A 16 16.56 4.77 6.92
C GLU A 16 17.53 3.68 6.43
N SER A 17 17.02 2.53 6.00
CA SER A 17 17.85 1.42 5.55
C SER A 17 17.35 0.81 4.25
N GLU A 18 18.24 0.21 3.48
CA GLU A 18 17.89 -0.58 2.29
C GLU A 18 16.97 -1.76 2.63
N GLU A 19 17.11 -2.33 3.83
CA GLU A 19 16.24 -3.40 4.31
C GLU A 19 14.81 -2.91 4.51
N ALA A 20 14.60 -1.66 4.97
CA ALA A 20 13.27 -1.06 5.07
C ALA A 20 12.65 -0.84 3.69
N VAL A 21 13.44 -0.41 2.70
CA VAL A 21 13.00 -0.27 1.31
C VAL A 21 12.60 -1.62 0.72
N ALA A 22 13.43 -2.64 0.91
CA ALA A 22 13.14 -4.00 0.43
C ALA A 22 11.89 -4.59 1.13
N PHE A 23 11.71 -4.33 2.43
CA PHE A 23 10.52 -4.74 3.16
C PHE A 23 9.27 -4.01 2.66
N ALA A 24 9.36 -2.70 2.39
CA ALA A 24 8.26 -1.92 1.83
C ALA A 24 7.83 -2.47 0.47
N ASP A 25 8.78 -2.66 -0.44
CA ASP A 25 8.54 -3.17 -1.78
C ASP A 25 7.83 -4.53 -1.73
N LYS A 26 8.45 -5.49 -1.03
CA LYS A 26 7.93 -6.86 -0.95
C LYS A 26 6.58 -6.94 -0.23
N SER A 27 6.40 -6.26 0.89
CA SER A 27 5.13 -6.30 1.64
C SER A 27 4.00 -5.66 0.83
N MET A 28 4.28 -4.57 0.11
CA MET A 28 3.29 -3.91 -0.73
C MET A 28 2.97 -4.69 -2.00
N GLU A 29 3.92 -5.44 -2.56
CA GLU A 29 3.61 -6.38 -3.64
C GLU A 29 2.53 -7.37 -3.20
N TYR A 30 2.71 -8.03 -2.04
CA TYR A 30 1.73 -8.98 -1.51
C TYR A 30 0.37 -8.34 -1.23
N VAL A 31 0.36 -7.22 -0.51
CA VAL A 31 -0.88 -6.50 -0.18
C VAL A 31 -1.62 -6.08 -1.45
N SER A 32 -0.92 -5.54 -2.44
CA SER A 32 -1.51 -5.12 -3.72
C SER A 32 -2.05 -6.30 -4.51
N TYR A 33 -1.26 -7.36 -4.64
CA TYR A 33 -1.66 -8.55 -5.36
C TYR A 33 -2.96 -9.15 -4.81
N PHE A 34 -3.01 -9.43 -3.52
CA PHE A 34 -4.18 -10.06 -2.91
C PHE A 34 -5.39 -9.13 -2.84
N ALA A 35 -5.22 -7.82 -2.69
CA ALA A 35 -6.32 -6.88 -2.75
C ALA A 35 -6.93 -6.80 -4.16
N ILE A 36 -6.11 -6.80 -5.19
CA ILE A 36 -6.55 -6.80 -6.59
C ILE A 36 -7.20 -8.14 -6.93
N GLN A 37 -6.58 -9.26 -6.54
CA GLN A 37 -7.14 -10.58 -6.74
C GLN A 37 -8.52 -10.72 -6.07
N SER A 38 -8.65 -10.27 -4.82
CA SER A 38 -9.94 -10.30 -4.11
C SER A 38 -11.01 -9.46 -4.80
N SER A 39 -10.66 -8.31 -5.36
CA SER A 39 -11.59 -7.48 -6.12
C SER A 39 -12.01 -8.14 -7.44
N MET A 40 -11.10 -8.86 -8.09
CA MET A 40 -11.41 -9.66 -9.28
C MET A 40 -12.31 -10.85 -8.92
N GLU A 41 -12.05 -11.58 -7.82
CA GLU A 41 -12.92 -12.66 -7.36
C GLU A 41 -14.33 -12.17 -7.01
N LEU A 42 -14.45 -11.01 -6.37
CA LEU A 42 -15.73 -10.36 -6.13
C LEU A 42 -16.44 -9.96 -7.44
N ALA A 43 -15.69 -9.62 -8.48
CA ALA A 43 -16.28 -9.34 -9.79
C ALA A 43 -16.84 -10.61 -10.45
N LYS A 44 -16.21 -11.77 -10.27
CA LYS A 44 -16.77 -13.05 -10.70
C LYS A 44 -18.12 -13.35 -10.04
N GLU A 45 -18.24 -13.03 -8.75
CA GLU A 45 -19.45 -13.29 -7.95
C GLU A 45 -20.57 -12.25 -8.22
N ARG A 46 -20.20 -10.95 -8.29
CA ARG A 46 -21.17 -9.82 -8.22
C ARG A 46 -21.15 -8.91 -9.45
N GLY A 47 -20.35 -9.25 -10.46
CA GLY A 47 -20.14 -8.41 -11.64
C GLY A 47 -19.08 -7.33 -11.41
N ALA A 48 -18.49 -6.86 -12.49
CA ALA A 48 -17.56 -5.75 -12.49
C ALA A 48 -18.25 -4.43 -12.13
N TYR A 49 -17.46 -3.42 -11.68
CA TYR A 49 -18.02 -2.08 -11.51
C TYR A 49 -18.45 -1.48 -12.87
N GLU A 50 -19.44 -0.60 -12.84
CA GLU A 50 -20.16 -0.14 -14.04
C GLU A 50 -19.25 0.45 -15.13
N SER A 51 -18.29 1.30 -14.74
CA SER A 51 -17.35 1.95 -15.66
C SER A 51 -16.04 1.14 -15.91
N PHE A 52 -16.08 -0.18 -15.73
CA PHE A 52 -14.90 -1.04 -15.92
C PHE A 52 -14.42 -1.01 -17.38
N LYS A 53 -15.35 -1.06 -18.34
CA LYS A 53 -15.02 -1.07 -19.77
C LYS A 53 -14.33 0.24 -20.17
N GLY A 54 -13.16 0.15 -20.77
CA GLY A 54 -12.33 1.30 -21.14
C GLY A 54 -11.37 1.77 -20.04
N SER A 55 -11.46 1.23 -18.83
CA SER A 55 -10.50 1.49 -17.76
C SER A 55 -9.14 0.87 -18.04
N LEU A 56 -8.10 1.29 -17.32
CA LEU A 56 -6.78 0.66 -17.38
C LEU A 56 -6.84 -0.82 -16.99
N TRP A 57 -7.68 -1.18 -16.02
CA TRP A 57 -7.91 -2.57 -15.64
C TRP A 57 -8.43 -3.41 -16.81
N SER A 58 -9.39 -2.90 -17.58
CA SER A 58 -9.94 -3.62 -18.74
C SER A 58 -8.92 -3.80 -19.86
N GLN A 59 -7.91 -2.95 -19.91
CA GLN A 59 -6.77 -3.06 -20.83
C GLN A 59 -5.68 -4.00 -20.29
N GLY A 60 -5.80 -4.47 -19.05
CA GLY A 60 -4.80 -5.27 -18.37
C GLY A 60 -3.58 -4.46 -17.91
N ILE A 61 -3.75 -3.16 -17.71
CA ILE A 61 -2.69 -2.29 -17.21
C ILE A 61 -2.80 -2.27 -15.68
N LEU A 62 -1.82 -2.86 -15.03
CA LEU A 62 -1.70 -2.95 -13.57
C LEU A 62 -0.83 -1.81 -13.00
N PRO A 63 -0.81 -1.58 -11.69
CA PRO A 63 0.04 -0.55 -11.09
C PRO A 63 1.52 -0.63 -11.49
N ILE A 64 2.08 -1.85 -11.58
CA ILE A 64 3.47 -2.07 -11.99
C ILE A 64 3.74 -1.62 -13.43
N ASP A 65 2.77 -1.73 -14.32
CA ASP A 65 2.91 -1.26 -15.71
C ASP A 65 2.97 0.26 -15.79
N SER A 66 2.30 0.96 -14.86
CA SER A 66 2.40 2.42 -14.73
C SER A 66 3.82 2.85 -14.32
N LEU A 67 4.49 2.08 -13.47
CA LEU A 67 5.90 2.31 -13.12
C LEU A 67 6.83 2.07 -14.31
N LYS A 68 6.59 1.01 -15.09
CA LYS A 68 7.35 0.73 -16.32
C LYS A 68 7.26 1.91 -17.30
N LYS A 69 6.03 2.41 -17.53
CA LYS A 69 5.78 3.59 -18.37
C LYS A 69 6.43 4.86 -17.81
N LEU A 70 6.39 5.05 -16.50
CA LEU A 70 7.04 6.18 -15.85
C LEU A 70 8.56 6.13 -15.99
N LYS A 71 9.15 4.93 -15.93
CA LYS A 71 10.58 4.70 -16.16
C LYS A 71 10.99 5.04 -17.60
N GLU A 72 10.16 4.71 -18.58
CA GLU A 72 10.40 5.10 -19.98
C GLU A 72 10.42 6.62 -20.15
N ILE A 73 9.50 7.34 -19.49
CA ILE A 73 9.41 8.82 -19.57
C ILE A 73 10.56 9.50 -18.82
N ARG A 74 10.91 9.02 -17.62
CA ARG A 74 11.92 9.63 -16.74
C ARG A 74 13.33 9.07 -16.91
N GLY A 75 13.47 7.95 -17.62
CA GLY A 75 14.75 7.28 -17.85
C GLY A 75 15.45 6.89 -16.56
N LYS A 76 16.76 7.12 -16.49
CA LYS A 76 17.60 6.75 -15.34
C LYS A 76 17.28 7.49 -14.02
N TYR A 77 16.44 8.52 -14.05
CA TYR A 77 16.03 9.24 -12.85
C TYR A 77 14.96 8.51 -12.01
N LEU A 78 14.51 7.36 -12.48
CA LEU A 78 13.59 6.50 -11.75
C LEU A 78 14.31 5.18 -11.42
N ASP A 79 14.89 5.12 -10.23
CA ASP A 79 15.50 3.92 -9.68
C ASP A 79 14.47 3.22 -8.78
N VAL A 80 13.72 2.30 -9.37
CA VAL A 80 12.72 1.48 -8.68
C VAL A 80 12.86 0.03 -9.11
N ASN A 81 12.64 -0.88 -8.16
CA ASN A 81 12.53 -2.29 -8.45
C ASN A 81 11.27 -2.57 -9.27
N LEU A 82 11.39 -3.32 -10.35
CA LEU A 82 10.29 -3.76 -11.22
C LEU A 82 10.11 -5.28 -11.21
N ASP A 83 10.78 -5.98 -10.30
CA ASP A 83 10.67 -7.42 -10.19
C ASP A 83 9.28 -7.81 -9.68
N GLU A 84 8.76 -8.89 -10.21
CA GLU A 84 7.46 -9.45 -9.87
C GLU A 84 7.69 -10.85 -9.28
N SER A 85 7.33 -11.07 -8.01
CA SER A 85 7.50 -12.37 -7.36
C SER A 85 6.24 -13.22 -7.36
N LEU A 86 5.09 -12.63 -7.68
CA LEU A 86 3.79 -13.29 -7.72
C LEU A 86 3.27 -13.49 -9.15
N LYS A 87 2.16 -14.18 -9.30
CA LYS A 87 1.60 -14.57 -10.61
C LYS A 87 0.80 -13.44 -11.27
N TRP A 88 1.43 -12.29 -11.46
CA TRP A 88 0.78 -11.09 -12.00
C TRP A 88 0.18 -11.27 -13.40
N ASN A 89 0.80 -12.08 -14.25
CA ASN A 89 0.27 -12.32 -15.60
C ASN A 89 -1.03 -13.14 -15.59
N GLU A 90 -1.11 -14.17 -14.72
CA GLU A 90 -2.35 -14.92 -14.53
C GLU A 90 -3.48 -14.02 -14.02
N LEU A 91 -3.17 -13.19 -13.02
CA LEU A 91 -4.13 -12.22 -12.47
C LEU A 91 -4.57 -11.20 -13.51
N ARG A 92 -3.66 -10.71 -14.35
CA ARG A 92 -3.95 -9.80 -15.48
C ARG A 92 -4.97 -10.38 -16.45
N ASP A 93 -4.79 -11.64 -16.82
CA ASP A 93 -5.69 -12.34 -17.73
C ASP A 93 -7.05 -12.59 -17.09
N ASP A 94 -7.09 -12.93 -15.80
CA ASP A 94 -8.33 -13.07 -15.05
C ASP A 94 -9.08 -11.73 -14.92
N ILE A 95 -8.39 -10.62 -14.68
CA ILE A 95 -9.01 -9.28 -14.65
C ILE A 95 -9.64 -8.93 -16.00
N LYS A 96 -8.95 -9.18 -17.11
CA LYS A 96 -9.52 -8.95 -18.45
C LYS A 96 -10.77 -9.77 -18.68
N LYS A 97 -10.80 -10.99 -18.18
CA LYS A 97 -11.91 -11.95 -18.38
C LYS A 97 -13.11 -11.65 -17.49
N TYR A 98 -12.88 -11.38 -16.20
CA TYR A 98 -13.94 -11.30 -15.19
C TYR A 98 -14.22 -9.89 -14.71
N GLY A 99 -13.29 -8.97 -14.94
CA GLY A 99 -13.37 -7.60 -14.47
C GLY A 99 -12.85 -7.37 -13.07
N MET A 100 -13.09 -6.18 -12.55
CA MET A 100 -12.80 -5.76 -11.18
C MET A 100 -14.09 -5.29 -10.52
N ARG A 101 -14.31 -5.65 -9.25
CA ARG A 101 -15.45 -5.15 -8.48
C ARG A 101 -15.25 -3.70 -8.02
N ASN A 102 -14.01 -3.33 -7.71
CA ASN A 102 -13.63 -2.03 -7.20
C ASN A 102 -12.69 -1.34 -8.19
N SER A 103 -12.93 -0.08 -8.49
CA SER A 103 -12.04 0.73 -9.34
C SER A 103 -10.70 1.02 -8.67
N ASN A 104 -10.70 1.13 -7.35
CA ASN A 104 -9.51 1.32 -6.52
C ASN A 104 -9.56 0.36 -5.34
N THR A 105 -8.42 -0.23 -4.99
CA THR A 105 -8.32 -1.24 -3.93
C THR A 105 -7.54 -0.76 -2.71
N LEU A 106 -6.54 0.08 -2.90
CA LEU A 106 -5.63 0.52 -1.86
C LEU A 106 -5.39 2.04 -1.92
N ALA A 107 -5.10 2.62 -0.76
CA ALA A 107 -4.65 4.00 -0.64
C ALA A 107 -3.59 4.14 0.46
N ILE A 108 -2.61 5.00 0.23
CA ILE A 108 -1.68 5.51 1.24
C ILE A 108 -2.21 6.88 1.64
N ALA A 109 -3.06 6.91 2.67
CA ALA A 109 -3.67 8.12 3.19
C ALA A 109 -3.01 8.52 4.52
N PRO A 110 -3.11 9.78 4.99
CA PRO A 110 -2.49 10.23 6.26
C PRO A 110 -2.91 9.46 7.50
N THR A 111 -4.10 8.91 7.56
CA THR A 111 -4.65 8.05 8.63
C THR A 111 -4.55 8.61 10.05
N ALA A 112 -4.55 9.94 10.21
CA ALA A 112 -4.28 10.64 11.48
C ALA A 112 -5.20 10.24 12.65
N THR A 113 -6.46 9.94 12.38
CA THR A 113 -7.45 9.53 13.39
C THR A 113 -7.56 8.02 13.52
N ILE A 114 -7.65 7.31 12.41
CA ILE A 114 -7.87 5.87 12.42
C ILE A 114 -6.66 5.11 12.98
N SER A 115 -5.44 5.61 12.76
CA SER A 115 -4.24 5.02 13.34
C SER A 115 -4.25 5.07 14.87
N ASN A 116 -4.77 6.15 15.47
CA ASN A 116 -4.93 6.25 16.92
C ASN A 116 -5.94 5.23 17.45
N ILE A 117 -7.04 4.99 16.73
CA ILE A 117 -8.04 3.98 17.10
C ILE A 117 -7.43 2.58 17.08
N CYS A 118 -6.59 2.29 16.08
CA CYS A 118 -5.93 1.01 15.93
C CYS A 118 -4.65 0.86 16.77
N GLY A 119 -4.17 1.93 17.42
CA GLY A 119 -2.94 1.93 18.23
C GLY A 119 -1.67 1.69 17.40
N VAL A 120 -1.60 2.22 16.19
CA VAL A 120 -0.45 2.07 15.28
C VAL A 120 0.01 3.42 14.74
N SER A 121 1.19 3.47 14.16
CA SER A 121 1.75 4.65 13.49
C SER A 121 0.92 5.06 12.27
N GLN A 122 0.96 6.35 11.95
CA GLN A 122 0.21 6.92 10.84
C GLN A 122 0.82 6.51 9.51
N SER A 123 0.00 6.07 8.58
CA SER A 123 0.39 5.79 7.20
C SER A 123 1.70 4.97 7.12
N ILE A 124 2.62 5.46 6.32
CA ILE A 124 4.00 4.96 6.17
C ILE A 124 5.01 5.93 6.80
N GLU A 125 4.56 6.87 7.62
CA GLU A 125 5.40 7.92 8.17
C GLU A 125 6.35 7.39 9.26
N PRO A 126 7.58 7.92 9.34
CA PRO A 126 8.48 7.62 10.44
C PRO A 126 7.97 8.26 11.74
N THR A 127 8.33 7.66 12.87
CA THR A 127 8.08 8.26 14.18
C THR A 127 9.17 9.28 14.48
N TYR A 128 8.78 10.55 14.59
CA TYR A 128 9.73 11.65 14.87
C TYR A 128 10.25 11.64 16.30
N GLN A 129 9.40 11.23 17.24
CA GLN A 129 9.72 11.14 18.67
C GLN A 129 8.95 9.99 19.33
N ASN A 130 9.56 9.37 20.32
CA ASN A 130 8.96 8.27 21.05
C ASN A 130 7.94 8.71 22.10
N LEU A 131 8.08 9.96 22.56
CA LEU A 131 7.19 10.63 23.50
C LEU A 131 6.93 12.04 22.95
N TYR A 132 5.70 12.39 22.71
CA TYR A 132 5.31 13.72 22.25
C TYR A 132 3.93 14.13 22.75
N VAL A 133 3.66 15.43 22.72
CA VAL A 133 2.34 15.98 23.03
C VAL A 133 1.61 16.25 21.73
N LYS A 134 0.42 15.68 21.60
CA LYS A 134 -0.50 15.95 20.51
C LYS A 134 -1.54 16.94 20.97
N SER A 135 -1.57 18.13 20.39
CA SER A 135 -2.56 19.17 20.67
C SER A 135 -3.60 19.24 19.54
N ASN A 136 -4.86 19.28 19.90
CA ASN A 136 -5.98 19.50 19.00
C ASN A 136 -7.09 20.29 19.71
N LEU A 137 -8.24 20.51 19.03
CA LEU A 137 -9.37 21.26 19.59
C LEU A 137 -9.98 20.61 20.89
N SER A 138 -9.73 19.33 21.11
CA SER A 138 -10.23 18.60 22.28
C SER A 138 -9.26 18.63 23.47
N GLY A 139 -8.05 19.17 23.30
CA GLY A 139 -7.03 19.27 24.35
C GLY A 139 -5.65 18.79 23.92
N GLU A 140 -4.80 18.63 24.92
CA GLU A 140 -3.42 18.14 24.78
C GLU A 140 -3.32 16.73 25.37
N PHE A 141 -2.69 15.84 24.58
CA PHE A 141 -2.56 14.43 24.93
C PHE A 141 -1.10 14.01 24.82
N THR A 142 -0.55 13.44 25.86
CA THR A 142 0.76 12.80 25.81
C THR A 142 0.64 11.46 25.10
N VAL A 143 1.38 11.28 24.03
CA VAL A 143 1.41 10.05 23.22
C VAL A 143 2.75 9.38 23.37
N ILE A 144 2.72 8.10 23.71
CA ILE A 144 3.89 7.21 23.78
C ILE A 144 3.75 6.18 22.68
N ASN A 145 4.83 5.90 21.95
CA ASN A 145 4.81 4.84 20.97
C ASN A 145 4.74 3.48 21.69
N HIS A 146 3.63 2.76 21.52
CA HIS A 146 3.39 1.46 22.17
C HIS A 146 4.44 0.40 21.83
N THR A 147 5.02 0.45 20.65
CA THR A 147 6.03 -0.54 20.22
C THR A 147 7.35 -0.43 20.98
N ILE A 148 7.58 0.68 21.70
CA ILE A 148 8.78 0.89 22.52
C ILE A 148 8.61 0.32 23.95
N ILE A 149 7.38 0.11 24.37
CA ILE A 149 7.04 -0.39 25.71
C ILE A 149 7.08 -1.93 25.77
N LEU A 150 7.13 -2.58 24.62
CA LEU A 150 7.23 -4.04 24.47
C LEU A 150 8.66 -4.50 24.18
#